data_db72af93f77fff2dd176c7736ac14bf5
#
_entry.id   db72af93f77fff2dd176c7736ac14bf5
#
_cell.length_a   1.000
_cell.length_b   1.000
_cell.length_c   1.000
_cell.angle_alpha   90.00
_cell.angle_beta   90.00
_cell.angle_gamma   90.00
#
_symmetry.space_group_name_H-M   'P 1'
#
loop_
_entity.id
_entity.type
_entity.pdbx_description
1 polymer ?
#
loop_
_entity_poly.entity_id
_entity_poly.type
_entity_poly.pdbx_seq_one_letter_code
_entity_poly.pdbx_strand_id
1 'polypeptide(L)'
;ICKIYNPGENEVRALDHVSVSIQEKEFVAIIGHSGSGKSTLMNMLGCLDVPTSGSYFLHGKDVSRMSDDELSDVRNREIGFIFQGFNLIANLTALENVELPLIYRGVGKKERRELAEAALEKVGLGQRMSHKPSEMSGGQQQRVAIARAIAQAPPVILADEPTGNLDSGSTKEIMSILKQLHREGRTVILITHDNDIAAQA
;
A
#
# COMPACT_ATOMS: atom_id res chain seq x y z
N ILE A 1 -1.62 -20.70 1.79
CA ILE A 1 -2.40 -20.10 2.89
C ILE A 1 -3.89 -20.30 2.70
N CYS A 2 -4.61 -20.49 3.80
CA CYS A 2 -6.06 -20.44 3.84
C CYS A 2 -6.50 -19.32 4.78
N LYS A 3 -7.60 -18.65 4.46
CA LYS A 3 -8.26 -17.72 5.38
C LYS A 3 -9.74 -18.00 5.43
N ILE A 4 -10.21 -18.33 6.63
CA ILE A 4 -11.60 -18.70 6.92
C ILE A 4 -12.14 -17.70 7.94
N TYR A 5 -13.23 -17.04 7.59
CA TYR A 5 -13.97 -16.17 8.51
C TYR A 5 -15.20 -16.90 9.04
N ASN A 6 -15.60 -16.62 10.28
CA ASN A 6 -16.75 -17.18 10.95
C ASN A 6 -16.79 -18.74 10.88
N PRO A 7 -15.78 -19.45 11.40
CA PRO A 7 -15.77 -20.90 11.36
C PRO A 7 -17.00 -21.45 12.10
N GLY A 8 -17.76 -22.34 11.46
CA GLY A 8 -19.02 -22.89 11.93
C GLY A 8 -20.20 -22.46 11.07
N GLU A 9 -21.29 -21.98 11.69
CA GLU A 9 -22.41 -21.43 10.93
C GLU A 9 -22.01 -20.17 10.16
N ASN A 10 -22.26 -20.13 8.84
CA ASN A 10 -21.87 -19.06 7.91
C ASN A 10 -20.34 -18.92 7.65
N GLU A 11 -19.65 -20.04 7.62
CA GLU A 11 -18.22 -20.07 7.24
C GLU A 11 -17.99 -19.47 5.84
N VAL A 12 -17.04 -18.54 5.74
CA VAL A 12 -16.58 -17.96 4.47
C VAL A 12 -15.12 -18.31 4.26
N ARG A 13 -14.84 -19.17 3.28
CA ARG A 13 -13.47 -19.48 2.83
C ARG A 13 -13.01 -18.40 1.85
N ALA A 14 -12.45 -17.32 2.37
CA ALA A 14 -12.01 -16.19 1.56
C ALA A 14 -10.71 -16.49 0.78
N LEU A 15 -9.82 -17.31 1.35
CA LEU A 15 -8.67 -17.90 0.66
C LEU A 15 -8.68 -19.41 0.92
N ASP A 16 -8.54 -20.19 -0.14
CA ASP A 16 -8.51 -21.65 -0.06
C ASP A 16 -7.27 -22.20 -0.79
N HIS A 17 -6.29 -22.67 -0.02
CA HIS A 17 -5.02 -23.25 -0.49
C HIS A 17 -4.29 -22.37 -1.53
N VAL A 18 -4.29 -21.05 -1.33
CA VAL A 18 -3.60 -20.11 -2.21
C VAL A 18 -2.08 -20.18 -1.96
N SER A 19 -1.32 -20.43 -3.03
CA SER A 19 0.13 -20.37 -3.00
C SER A 19 0.61 -19.41 -4.09
N VAL A 20 1.39 -18.41 -3.70
CA VAL A 20 1.97 -17.42 -4.62
C VAL A 20 3.38 -17.09 -4.14
N SER A 21 4.28 -16.85 -5.08
CA SER A 21 5.63 -16.36 -4.82
C SER A 21 5.85 -15.10 -5.64
N ILE A 22 6.29 -14.03 -4.98
CA ILE A 22 6.63 -12.75 -5.60
C ILE A 22 8.09 -12.50 -5.27
N GLN A 23 8.90 -12.29 -6.31
CA GLN A 23 10.32 -12.05 -6.13
C GLN A 23 10.58 -10.58 -5.77
N GLU A 24 11.71 -10.32 -5.13
CA GLU A 24 12.14 -8.94 -4.90
C GLU A 24 12.29 -8.20 -6.23
N LYS A 25 11.86 -6.94 -6.23
CA LYS A 25 11.92 -6.05 -7.40
C LYS A 25 11.04 -6.50 -8.57
N GLU A 26 10.04 -7.33 -8.35
CA GLU A 26 8.98 -7.57 -9.32
C GLU A 26 7.93 -6.46 -9.30
N PHE A 27 7.29 -6.23 -10.46
CA PHE A 27 6.04 -5.52 -10.56
C PHE A 27 4.96 -6.53 -10.93
N VAL A 28 4.04 -6.80 -10.03
CA VAL A 28 3.02 -7.85 -10.15
C VAL A 28 1.63 -7.25 -10.06
N ALA A 29 0.73 -7.67 -10.95
CA ALA A 29 -0.70 -7.36 -10.85
C ALA A 29 -1.50 -8.58 -10.40
N ILE A 30 -2.30 -8.41 -9.35
CA ILE A 30 -3.28 -9.40 -8.90
C ILE A 30 -4.66 -8.95 -9.39
N ILE A 31 -5.25 -9.75 -10.28
CA ILE A 31 -6.55 -9.45 -10.90
C ILE A 31 -7.61 -10.47 -10.46
N GLY A 32 -8.87 -10.06 -10.53
CA GLY A 32 -10.00 -10.95 -10.22
C GLY A 32 -11.29 -10.17 -10.02
N HIS A 33 -12.42 -10.86 -10.09
CA HIS A 33 -13.75 -10.27 -9.91
C HIS A 33 -13.97 -9.82 -8.44
N SER A 34 -14.98 -8.99 -8.22
CA SER A 34 -15.45 -8.67 -6.87
C SER A 34 -15.80 -9.97 -6.11
N GLY A 35 -15.39 -10.05 -4.85
CA GLY A 35 -15.61 -11.24 -4.01
C GLY A 35 -14.63 -12.41 -4.24
N SER A 36 -13.64 -12.29 -5.13
CA SER A 36 -12.65 -13.36 -5.39
C SER A 36 -11.55 -13.50 -4.34
N GLY A 37 -11.63 -12.81 -3.20
CA GLY A 37 -10.64 -12.89 -2.14
C GLY A 37 -9.45 -11.93 -2.25
N LYS A 38 -9.40 -11.03 -3.25
CA LYS A 38 -8.27 -10.08 -3.44
C LYS A 38 -7.98 -9.23 -2.21
N SER A 39 -9.01 -8.65 -1.61
CA SER A 39 -8.84 -7.81 -0.41
C SER A 39 -8.36 -8.64 0.79
N THR A 40 -8.80 -9.90 0.89
CA THR A 40 -8.29 -10.82 1.91
C THR A 40 -6.82 -11.15 1.65
N LEU A 41 -6.45 -11.44 0.40
CA LEU A 41 -5.06 -11.68 0.04
C LEU A 41 -4.19 -10.44 0.29
N MET A 42 -4.69 -9.25 -0.04
CA MET A 42 -4.03 -7.99 0.30
C MET A 42 -3.79 -7.84 1.80
N ASN A 43 -4.78 -8.17 2.64
CA ASN A 43 -4.63 -8.11 4.08
C ASN A 43 -3.56 -9.08 4.59
N MET A 44 -3.44 -10.27 3.97
CA MET A 44 -2.35 -11.20 4.30
C MET A 44 -0.99 -10.63 3.88
N LEU A 45 -0.85 -10.23 2.60
CA LEU A 45 0.39 -9.65 2.06
C LEU A 45 0.81 -8.39 2.81
N GLY A 46 -0.16 -7.62 3.26
CA GLY A 46 0.03 -6.39 4.02
C GLY A 46 0.26 -6.60 5.52
N CYS A 47 0.30 -7.82 6.01
CA CYS A 47 0.39 -8.11 7.45
C CYS A 47 -0.70 -7.40 8.28
N LEU A 48 -1.88 -7.15 7.68
CA LEU A 48 -3.05 -6.57 8.35
C LEU A 48 -3.91 -7.64 9.03
N ASP A 49 -3.71 -8.89 8.64
CA ASP A 49 -4.38 -10.08 9.20
C ASP A 49 -3.44 -11.28 9.04
N VAL A 50 -3.71 -12.36 9.75
CA VAL A 50 -2.94 -13.61 9.69
C VAL A 50 -3.76 -14.72 9.02
N PRO A 51 -3.11 -15.67 8.32
CA PRO A 51 -3.81 -16.80 7.74
C PRO A 51 -4.38 -17.73 8.84
N THR A 52 -5.51 -18.36 8.54
CA THR A 52 -6.08 -19.42 9.41
C THR A 52 -5.18 -20.66 9.41
N SER A 53 -4.55 -20.95 8.28
CA SER A 53 -3.54 -22.01 8.14
C SER A 53 -2.60 -21.73 6.98
N GLY A 54 -1.46 -22.41 6.96
CA GLY A 54 -0.37 -22.19 6.01
C GLY A 54 0.68 -21.24 6.56
N SER A 55 1.60 -20.77 5.70
CA SER A 55 2.72 -19.91 6.09
C SER A 55 2.89 -18.78 5.09
N TYR A 56 3.24 -17.60 5.61
CA TYR A 56 3.59 -16.43 4.81
C TYR A 56 4.98 -15.93 5.19
N PHE A 57 5.86 -15.88 4.22
CA PHE A 57 7.25 -15.39 4.39
C PHE A 57 7.42 -14.05 3.70
N LEU A 58 7.87 -13.04 4.45
CA LEU A 58 8.27 -11.74 3.92
C LEU A 58 9.78 -11.57 4.14
N HIS A 59 10.55 -11.38 3.07
CA HIS A 59 12.02 -11.33 3.12
C HIS A 59 12.64 -12.51 3.90
N GLY A 60 12.10 -13.73 3.68
CA GLY A 60 12.55 -14.95 4.35
C GLY A 60 12.12 -15.11 5.81
N LYS A 61 11.39 -14.14 6.38
CA LYS A 61 10.89 -14.18 7.76
C LYS A 61 9.44 -14.66 7.77
N ASP A 62 9.13 -15.71 8.52
CA ASP A 62 7.75 -16.18 8.69
C ASP A 62 6.96 -15.20 9.55
N VAL A 63 5.98 -14.53 8.94
CA VAL A 63 5.10 -13.55 9.60
C VAL A 63 3.75 -14.14 9.98
N SER A 64 3.47 -15.40 9.63
CA SER A 64 2.15 -16.02 9.82
C SER A 64 1.75 -16.17 11.29
N ARG A 65 2.70 -16.14 12.22
CA ARG A 65 2.50 -16.41 13.65
C ARG A 65 2.98 -15.27 14.53
N MET A 66 3.26 -14.12 13.95
CA MET A 66 3.68 -12.94 14.69
C MET A 66 2.50 -12.35 15.49
N SER A 67 2.83 -11.75 16.61
CA SER A 67 1.89 -10.93 17.39
C SER A 67 1.51 -9.65 16.64
N ASP A 68 0.43 -9.01 17.07
CA ASP A 68 -0.03 -7.75 16.46
C ASP A 68 1.03 -6.65 16.52
N ASP A 69 1.80 -6.59 17.60
CA ASP A 69 2.89 -5.62 17.76
C ASP A 69 4.03 -5.89 16.76
N GLU A 70 4.43 -7.15 16.59
CA GLU A 70 5.44 -7.54 15.61
C GLU A 70 4.98 -7.29 14.18
N LEU A 71 3.72 -7.61 13.86
CA LEU A 71 3.13 -7.31 12.55
C LEU A 71 3.04 -5.81 12.30
N SER A 72 2.76 -5.01 13.33
CA SER A 72 2.75 -3.55 13.23
C SER A 72 4.12 -2.99 12.90
N ASP A 73 5.19 -3.52 13.51
CA ASP A 73 6.57 -3.12 13.20
C ASP A 73 6.96 -3.53 11.77
N VAL A 74 6.61 -4.74 11.35
CA VAL A 74 6.81 -5.22 9.97
C VAL A 74 6.08 -4.31 8.97
N ARG A 75 4.79 -4.03 9.18
CA ARG A 75 4.02 -3.11 8.31
C ARG A 75 4.70 -1.76 8.18
N ASN A 76 5.11 -1.20 9.31
CA ASN A 76 5.73 0.12 9.32
C ASN A 76 7.07 0.18 8.57
N ARG A 77 7.86 -0.90 8.59
CA ARG A 77 9.21 -0.92 8.01
C ARG A 77 9.26 -1.45 6.59
N GLU A 78 8.44 -2.46 6.27
CA GLU A 78 8.60 -3.26 5.07
C GLU A 78 7.57 -2.92 3.98
N ILE A 79 6.42 -2.31 4.35
CA ILE A 79 5.28 -2.19 3.45
C ILE A 79 4.78 -0.74 3.37
N GLY A 80 4.73 -0.20 2.16
CA GLY A 80 4.04 1.05 1.85
C GLY A 80 2.67 0.76 1.26
N PHE A 81 1.60 1.23 1.91
CA PHE A 81 0.23 1.02 1.47
C PHE A 81 -0.31 2.20 0.66
N ILE A 82 -0.95 1.89 -0.46
CA ILE A 82 -1.71 2.82 -1.30
C ILE A 82 -3.11 2.25 -1.49
N PHE A 83 -4.14 2.97 -1.08
CA PHE A 83 -5.54 2.54 -1.13
C PHE A 83 -6.35 3.36 -2.14
N GLN A 84 -7.40 2.77 -2.68
CA GLN A 84 -8.36 3.43 -3.57
C GLN A 84 -9.00 4.68 -2.94
N GLY A 85 -9.32 4.62 -1.64
CA GLY A 85 -9.95 5.69 -0.88
C GLY A 85 -8.99 6.75 -0.33
N PHE A 86 -7.71 6.77 -0.76
CA PHE A 86 -6.62 7.63 -0.30
C PHE A 86 -6.30 7.47 1.19
N ASN A 87 -7.29 7.30 2.06
CA ASN A 87 -7.20 7.16 3.51
C ASN A 87 -6.34 8.26 4.16
N LEU A 88 -6.55 9.51 3.71
CA LEU A 88 -5.92 10.68 4.30
C LEU A 88 -6.74 11.17 5.50
N ILE A 89 -6.05 11.69 6.51
CA ILE A 89 -6.69 12.34 7.64
C ILE A 89 -7.08 13.75 7.21
N ALA A 90 -8.39 14.02 7.14
CA ALA A 90 -8.96 15.21 6.53
C ALA A 90 -8.52 16.53 7.19
N ASN A 91 -8.26 16.51 8.50
CA ASN A 91 -7.85 17.70 9.25
C ASN A 91 -6.35 18.00 9.18
N LEU A 92 -5.55 17.07 8.67
CA LEU A 92 -4.11 17.23 8.50
C LEU A 92 -3.78 17.75 7.10
N THR A 93 -2.71 18.52 7.00
CA THR A 93 -2.12 18.94 5.72
C THR A 93 -1.52 17.73 4.97
N ALA A 94 -1.14 17.92 3.71
CA ALA A 94 -0.41 16.91 2.94
C ALA A 94 0.88 16.50 3.66
N LEU A 95 1.66 17.47 4.12
CA LEU A 95 2.89 17.20 4.87
C LEU A 95 2.64 16.39 6.13
N GLU A 96 1.68 16.79 6.96
CA GLU A 96 1.35 16.10 8.20
C GLU A 96 0.83 14.68 7.96
N ASN A 97 0.06 14.44 6.88
CA ASN A 97 -0.35 13.10 6.49
C ASN A 97 0.85 12.21 6.14
N VAL A 98 1.86 12.76 5.46
CA VAL A 98 3.07 12.02 5.08
C VAL A 98 4.00 11.79 6.29
N GLU A 99 4.00 12.69 7.27
CA GLU A 99 4.77 12.53 8.51
C GLU A 99 4.26 11.40 9.42
N LEU A 100 2.98 11.00 9.32
CA LEU A 100 2.36 10.04 10.24
C LEU A 100 3.13 8.73 10.42
N PRO A 101 3.46 7.97 9.36
CA PRO A 101 4.19 6.71 9.52
C PRO A 101 5.58 6.91 10.11
N LEU A 102 6.21 8.05 9.86
CA LEU A 102 7.51 8.42 10.42
C LEU A 102 7.42 8.71 11.93
N ILE A 103 6.28 9.27 12.40
CA ILE A 103 5.99 9.45 13.83
C ILE A 103 5.93 8.10 14.53
N TYR A 104 5.18 7.15 13.97
CA TYR A 104 5.06 5.79 14.53
C TYR A 104 6.40 5.06 14.56
N ARG A 105 7.29 5.37 13.63
CA ARG A 105 8.66 4.83 13.59
C ARG A 105 9.61 5.49 14.59
N GLY A 106 9.18 6.55 15.26
CA GLY A 106 10.00 7.30 16.23
C GLY A 106 11.03 8.23 15.61
N VAL A 107 10.87 8.59 14.33
CA VAL A 107 11.79 9.52 13.63
C VAL A 107 11.70 10.91 14.23
N GLY A 108 12.83 11.52 14.53
CA GLY A 108 12.91 12.85 15.11
C GLY A 108 12.27 13.93 14.24
N LYS A 109 11.72 15.00 14.86
CA LYS A 109 10.90 16.00 14.16
C LYS A 109 11.59 16.63 12.92
N LYS A 110 12.87 16.94 13.00
CA LYS A 110 13.61 17.55 11.89
C LYS A 110 13.74 16.59 10.72
N GLU A 111 14.29 15.41 10.97
CA GLU A 111 14.49 14.37 9.97
C GLU A 111 13.16 13.93 9.34
N ARG A 112 12.13 13.75 10.16
CA ARG A 112 10.78 13.40 9.71
C ARG A 112 10.24 14.39 8.70
N ARG A 113 10.41 15.69 8.97
CA ARG A 113 9.97 16.74 8.07
C ARG A 113 10.73 16.70 6.75
N GLU A 114 12.05 16.57 6.79
CA GLU A 114 12.89 16.45 5.60
C GLU A 114 12.50 15.26 4.71
N LEU A 115 12.25 14.10 5.32
CA LEU A 115 11.79 12.90 4.61
C LEU A 115 10.39 13.08 3.99
N ALA A 116 9.47 13.71 4.70
CA ALA A 116 8.12 13.95 4.21
C ALA A 116 8.10 14.99 3.07
N GLU A 117 8.89 16.06 3.18
CA GLU A 117 9.06 17.06 2.12
C GLU A 117 9.64 16.42 0.85
N ALA A 118 10.71 15.64 0.98
CA ALA A 118 11.32 14.92 -0.14
C ALA A 118 10.35 13.94 -0.82
N ALA A 119 9.52 13.23 -0.03
CA ALA A 119 8.51 12.34 -0.57
C ALA A 119 7.41 13.09 -1.35
N LEU A 120 6.97 14.26 -0.88
CA LEU A 120 6.00 15.10 -1.57
C LEU A 120 6.58 15.72 -2.84
N GLU A 121 7.83 16.16 -2.82
CA GLU A 121 8.52 16.65 -4.01
C GLU A 121 8.62 15.56 -5.08
N LYS A 122 8.95 14.33 -4.68
CA LYS A 122 9.07 13.18 -5.57
C LYS A 122 7.77 12.87 -6.34
N VAL A 123 6.61 13.13 -5.74
CA VAL A 123 5.31 12.96 -6.39
C VAL A 123 4.75 14.25 -7.00
N GLY A 124 5.57 15.31 -7.12
CA GLY A 124 5.19 16.58 -7.74
C GLY A 124 4.26 17.47 -6.91
N LEU A 125 4.30 17.35 -5.57
CA LEU A 125 3.45 18.10 -4.64
C LEU A 125 4.23 19.08 -3.75
N GLY A 126 5.46 19.46 -4.11
CA GLY A 126 6.29 20.39 -3.33
C GLY A 126 5.61 21.73 -3.02
N GLN A 127 4.76 22.24 -3.94
CA GLN A 127 4.01 23.49 -3.75
C GLN A 127 2.66 23.31 -3.04
N ARG A 128 2.33 22.08 -2.59
CA ARG A 128 1.03 21.73 -2.00
C ARG A 128 1.13 21.16 -0.59
N MET A 129 2.29 21.23 0.04
CA MET A 129 2.58 20.61 1.34
C MET A 129 1.66 21.08 2.47
N SER A 130 1.24 22.36 2.45
CA SER A 130 0.36 22.96 3.44
C SER A 130 -1.14 22.79 3.17
N HIS A 131 -1.52 22.25 2.01
CA HIS A 131 -2.93 22.06 1.65
C HIS A 131 -3.51 20.84 2.39
N LYS A 132 -4.81 20.96 2.72
CA LYS A 132 -5.60 19.85 3.26
C LYS A 132 -6.23 19.02 2.14
N PRO A 133 -6.61 17.77 2.40
CA PRO A 133 -7.27 16.92 1.40
C PRO A 133 -8.48 17.58 0.72
N SER A 134 -9.29 18.36 1.45
CA SER A 134 -10.45 19.08 0.90
C SER A 134 -10.10 20.17 -0.12
N GLU A 135 -8.84 20.59 -0.18
CA GLU A 135 -8.33 21.62 -1.09
C GLU A 135 -7.60 21.01 -2.29
N MET A 136 -7.65 19.67 -2.45
CA MET A 136 -6.88 18.91 -3.42
C MET A 136 -7.79 18.06 -4.31
N SER A 137 -7.40 17.93 -5.59
CA SER A 137 -8.08 16.98 -6.49
C SER A 137 -7.84 15.53 -6.07
N GLY A 138 -8.66 14.59 -6.56
CA GLY A 138 -8.49 13.15 -6.28
C GLY A 138 -7.10 12.64 -6.66
N GLY A 139 -6.57 13.03 -7.82
CA GLY A 139 -5.21 12.68 -8.25
C GLY A 139 -4.12 13.26 -7.34
N GLN A 140 -4.33 14.49 -6.82
CA GLN A 140 -3.41 15.09 -5.84
C GLN A 140 -3.48 14.35 -4.50
N GLN A 141 -4.67 14.01 -4.01
CA GLN A 141 -4.85 13.23 -2.79
C GLN A 141 -4.19 11.86 -2.89
N GLN A 142 -4.32 11.18 -4.03
CA GLN A 142 -3.65 9.91 -4.27
C GLN A 142 -2.13 10.06 -4.28
N ARG A 143 -1.60 11.13 -4.84
CA ARG A 143 -0.15 11.40 -4.78
C ARG A 143 0.32 11.67 -3.35
N VAL A 144 -0.49 12.31 -2.49
CA VAL A 144 -0.18 12.43 -1.04
C VAL A 144 -0.16 11.04 -0.39
N ALA A 145 -1.13 10.17 -0.70
CA ALA A 145 -1.16 8.80 -0.19
C ALA A 145 0.08 7.99 -0.63
N ILE A 146 0.53 8.18 -1.87
CA ILE A 146 1.78 7.58 -2.36
C ILE A 146 2.98 8.15 -1.63
N ALA A 147 3.08 9.48 -1.48
CA ALA A 147 4.17 10.11 -0.73
C ALA A 147 4.26 9.55 0.70
N ARG A 148 3.12 9.41 1.38
CA ARG A 148 3.01 8.77 2.69
C ARG A 148 3.54 7.32 2.68
N ALA A 149 3.17 6.55 1.66
CA ALA A 149 3.60 5.17 1.52
C ALA A 149 5.12 5.03 1.32
N ILE A 150 5.75 5.98 0.62
CA ILE A 150 7.18 5.90 0.27
C ILE A 150 8.12 6.67 1.19
N ALA A 151 7.59 7.49 2.11
CA ALA A 151 8.40 8.36 2.99
C ALA A 151 9.43 7.59 3.83
N GLN A 152 9.13 6.35 4.18
CA GLN A 152 10.03 5.47 4.94
C GLN A 152 10.91 4.60 4.04
N ALA A 153 10.84 4.76 2.74
CA ALA A 153 11.56 3.96 1.76
C ALA A 153 11.32 2.43 1.88
N PRO A 154 10.07 1.95 2.06
CA PRO A 154 9.81 0.53 2.23
C PRO A 154 10.20 -0.27 0.96
N PRO A 155 10.67 -1.52 1.10
CA PRO A 155 11.02 -2.36 -0.06
C PRO A 155 9.80 -2.84 -0.86
N VAL A 156 8.62 -2.95 -0.23
CA VAL A 156 7.37 -3.42 -0.87
C VAL A 156 6.34 -2.29 -0.89
N ILE A 157 5.74 -2.07 -2.06
CA ILE A 157 4.59 -1.19 -2.24
C ILE A 157 3.38 -2.05 -2.57
N LEU A 158 2.35 -1.97 -1.75
CA LEU A 158 1.09 -2.68 -1.93
C LEU A 158 0.00 -1.67 -2.29
N ALA A 159 -0.48 -1.71 -3.53
CA ALA A 159 -1.42 -0.75 -4.10
C ALA A 159 -2.76 -1.43 -4.41
N ASP A 160 -3.82 -1.07 -3.67
CA ASP A 160 -5.17 -1.58 -3.84
C ASP A 160 -6.01 -0.59 -4.63
N GLU A 161 -6.37 -0.95 -5.86
CA GLU A 161 -7.15 -0.13 -6.78
C GLU A 161 -6.68 1.35 -6.85
N PRO A 162 -5.37 1.61 -7.02
CA PRO A 162 -4.81 2.95 -6.79
C PRO A 162 -5.31 4.01 -7.77
N THR A 163 -5.99 3.60 -8.84
CA THR A 163 -6.53 4.45 -9.91
C THR A 163 -8.06 4.42 -10.01
N GLY A 164 -8.72 3.59 -9.19
CA GLY A 164 -10.15 3.30 -9.34
C GLY A 164 -11.12 4.49 -9.19
N ASN A 165 -10.68 5.58 -8.54
CA ASN A 165 -11.48 6.79 -8.34
C ASN A 165 -10.93 8.01 -9.10
N LEU A 166 -10.09 7.80 -10.13
CA LEU A 166 -9.37 8.87 -10.80
C LEU A 166 -9.79 9.01 -12.28
N ASP A 167 -9.64 10.23 -12.79
CA ASP A 167 -9.70 10.47 -14.21
C ASP A 167 -8.51 9.86 -14.97
N SER A 168 -8.62 9.77 -16.30
CA SER A 168 -7.60 9.15 -17.15
C SER A 168 -6.23 9.83 -17.10
N GLY A 169 -6.21 11.15 -16.88
CA GLY A 169 -4.95 11.91 -16.75
C GLY A 169 -4.24 11.56 -15.46
N SER A 170 -4.95 11.64 -14.33
CA SER A 170 -4.44 11.27 -13.01
C SER A 170 -4.04 9.79 -12.96
N THR A 171 -4.81 8.89 -13.60
CA THR A 171 -4.47 7.46 -13.72
C THR A 171 -3.08 7.25 -14.33
N LYS A 172 -2.77 7.93 -15.45
CA LYS A 172 -1.46 7.83 -16.10
C LYS A 172 -0.33 8.33 -15.21
N GLU A 173 -0.56 9.41 -14.47
CA GLU A 173 0.42 9.95 -13.52
C GLU A 173 0.72 8.96 -12.41
N ILE A 174 -0.31 8.37 -11.78
CA ILE A 174 -0.15 7.38 -10.71
C ILE A 174 0.62 6.15 -11.22
N MET A 175 0.22 5.60 -12.39
CA MET A 175 0.94 4.45 -12.97
C MET A 175 2.39 4.78 -13.32
N SER A 176 2.67 6.01 -13.77
CA SER A 176 4.05 6.47 -14.01
C SER A 176 4.88 6.46 -12.72
N ILE A 177 4.30 6.94 -11.61
CA ILE A 177 4.97 6.93 -10.29
C ILE A 177 5.24 5.49 -9.84
N LEU A 178 4.27 4.57 -9.93
CA LEU A 178 4.45 3.17 -9.56
C LEU A 178 5.56 2.49 -10.37
N LYS A 179 5.58 2.72 -11.69
CA LYS A 179 6.66 2.25 -12.59
C LYS A 179 8.03 2.83 -12.23
N GLN A 180 8.07 4.08 -11.80
CA GLN A 180 9.31 4.71 -11.32
C GLN A 180 9.79 4.04 -10.03
N LEU A 181 8.91 3.80 -9.07
CA LEU A 181 9.25 3.12 -7.81
C LEU A 181 9.79 1.70 -8.08
N HIS A 182 9.19 0.98 -9.02
CA HIS A 182 9.70 -0.32 -9.45
C HIS A 182 11.11 -0.21 -10.07
N ARG A 183 11.34 0.74 -10.99
CA ARG A 183 12.67 0.98 -11.58
C ARG A 183 13.74 1.36 -10.55
N GLU A 184 13.33 1.95 -9.43
CA GLU A 184 14.19 2.24 -8.29
C GLU A 184 14.48 1.01 -7.41
N GLY A 185 13.98 -0.15 -7.79
CA GLY A 185 14.25 -1.43 -7.15
C GLY A 185 13.27 -1.82 -6.05
N ARG A 186 12.07 -1.23 -6.02
CA ARG A 186 11.01 -1.67 -5.11
C ARG A 186 10.18 -2.79 -5.73
N THR A 187 9.71 -3.69 -4.91
CA THR A 187 8.65 -4.64 -5.29
C THR A 187 7.33 -3.90 -5.28
N VAL A 188 6.56 -3.97 -6.37
CA VAL A 188 5.25 -3.33 -6.48
C VAL A 188 4.20 -4.40 -6.70
N ILE A 189 3.22 -4.49 -5.80
CA ILE A 189 2.08 -5.40 -5.88
C ILE A 189 0.85 -4.55 -6.11
N LEU A 190 0.31 -4.64 -7.31
CA LEU A 190 -0.88 -3.92 -7.74
C LEU A 190 -2.10 -4.85 -7.68
N ILE A 191 -3.13 -4.45 -6.98
CA ILE A 191 -4.42 -5.15 -6.98
C ILE A 191 -5.39 -4.30 -7.77
N THR A 192 -5.99 -4.88 -8.81
CA THR A 192 -6.96 -4.17 -9.65
C THR A 192 -7.93 -5.15 -10.33
N HIS A 193 -9.08 -4.63 -10.73
CA HIS A 193 -10.01 -5.33 -11.62
C HIS A 193 -9.94 -4.81 -13.06
N ASP A 194 -9.13 -3.78 -13.30
CA ASP A 194 -8.90 -3.19 -14.62
C ASP A 194 -7.75 -3.90 -15.35
N ASN A 195 -8.08 -4.57 -16.45
CA ASN A 195 -7.10 -5.32 -17.24
C ASN A 195 -6.06 -4.42 -17.92
N ASP A 196 -6.44 -3.20 -18.33
CA ASP A 196 -5.52 -2.27 -18.99
C ASP A 196 -4.49 -1.71 -18.00
N ILE A 197 -4.90 -1.56 -16.75
CA ILE A 197 -3.99 -1.19 -15.66
C ILE A 197 -3.10 -2.38 -15.29
N ALA A 198 -3.68 -3.57 -15.16
CA ALA A 198 -2.93 -4.79 -14.85
C ALA A 198 -1.87 -5.14 -15.90
N ALA A 199 -2.17 -4.93 -17.18
CA ALA A 199 -1.24 -5.17 -18.29
C ALA A 199 -0.01 -4.25 -18.28
N GLN A 200 0.04 -3.28 -17.38
CA GLN A 200 1.15 -2.34 -17.23
C GLN A 200 2.18 -2.76 -16.15
N ALA A 201 1.87 -3.83 -15.42
CA ALA A 201 2.74 -4.41 -14.41
C ALA A 201 3.84 -5.30 -15.00
#